data_01a81f0151f2bd2cb8e29cf764eb7fe0
#
_entry.id   01a81f0151f2bd2cb8e29cf764eb7fe0
#
_cell.length_a   1.000
_cell.length_b   1.000
_cell.length_c   1.000
_cell.angle_alpha   90.00
_cell.angle_beta   90.00
_cell.angle_gamma   90.00
#
_symmetry.space_group_name_H-M   'P 1'
#
loop_
_entity.id
_entity.type
_entity.pdbx_description
1 polymer ?
#
loop_
_entity_poly.entity_id
_entity_poly.type
_entity_poly.pdbx_seq_one_letter_code
_entity_poly.pdbx_strand_id
1 'polypeptide(L)'
;MYKRQPVSLAIAQAAKETGWGTSRFAQEGNALFGQWTWSGEGLRPKEAKEGEEHKVMKFNILQASVRAYQRNLNTHSTYKDFRKARAKLRDSNKKLDSMELSKYLNKYAETGNQYVEVLQKIIKQNNLQDFDDAKLLPSSVDLESLI
;
A
#
# COMPACT_ATOMS: atom_id res chain seq x y z
N MET A 1 12.07 -2.36 13.60
CA MET A 1 11.96 -2.15 12.14
C MET A 1 10.70 -2.84 11.63
N TYR A 2 9.84 -2.13 10.92
CA TYR A 2 8.61 -2.70 10.37
C TYR A 2 8.93 -3.72 9.27
N LYS A 3 8.20 -4.84 9.29
CA LYS A 3 8.34 -5.88 8.28
C LYS A 3 7.66 -5.45 6.97
N ARG A 4 8.31 -5.71 5.84
CA ARG A 4 7.78 -5.39 4.51
C ARG A 4 6.81 -6.48 4.04
N GLN A 5 5.87 -6.11 3.22
CA GLN A 5 5.05 -6.96 2.36
C GLN A 5 5.66 -7.02 0.95
N PRO A 6 5.15 -7.90 0.06
CA PRO A 6 5.56 -7.89 -1.35
C PRO A 6 5.37 -6.51 -2.00
N VAL A 7 6.27 -6.14 -2.88
CA VAL A 7 6.18 -4.87 -3.64
C VAL A 7 4.94 -4.87 -4.53
N SER A 8 4.65 -5.98 -5.19
CA SER A 8 3.46 -6.17 -6.02
C SER A 8 2.16 -5.86 -5.27
N LEU A 9 2.05 -6.29 -4.01
CA LEU A 9 0.87 -6.01 -3.19
C LEU A 9 0.74 -4.51 -2.87
N ALA A 10 1.85 -3.85 -2.53
CA ALA A 10 1.85 -2.42 -2.26
C ALA A 10 1.49 -1.60 -3.51
N ILE A 11 2.02 -1.96 -4.69
CA ILE A 11 1.68 -1.32 -5.96
C ILE A 11 0.20 -1.51 -6.28
N ALA A 12 -0.34 -2.73 -6.13
CA ALA A 12 -1.75 -3.01 -6.41
C ALA A 12 -2.68 -2.20 -5.50
N GLN A 13 -2.37 -2.09 -4.21
CA GLN A 13 -3.14 -1.25 -3.29
C GLN A 13 -3.05 0.23 -3.67
N ALA A 14 -1.86 0.76 -3.92
CA ALA A 14 -1.69 2.14 -4.35
C ALA A 14 -2.45 2.43 -5.66
N ALA A 15 -2.38 1.55 -6.64
CA ALA A 15 -3.12 1.67 -7.89
C ALA A 15 -4.64 1.70 -7.67
N LYS A 16 -5.17 0.80 -6.84
CA LYS A 16 -6.59 0.73 -6.51
C LYS A 16 -7.06 1.98 -5.78
N GLU A 17 -6.33 2.41 -4.75
CA GLU A 17 -6.71 3.55 -3.90
C GLU A 17 -6.64 4.90 -4.64
N THR A 18 -5.77 5.01 -5.61
CA THR A 18 -5.48 6.29 -6.28
C THR A 18 -5.96 6.38 -7.72
N GLY A 19 -6.60 5.33 -8.25
CA GLY A 19 -6.87 5.26 -9.68
C GLY A 19 -5.58 5.41 -10.50
N TRP A 20 -4.56 4.60 -10.19
CA TRP A 20 -3.25 4.66 -10.83
C TRP A 20 -2.55 6.03 -10.70
N GLY A 21 -2.68 6.67 -9.56
CA GLY A 21 -2.05 7.95 -9.25
C GLY A 21 -2.77 9.18 -9.82
N THR A 22 -3.93 9.01 -10.44
CA THR A 22 -4.68 10.12 -11.06
C THR A 22 -5.57 10.89 -10.09
N SER A 23 -5.84 10.32 -8.90
CA SER A 23 -6.71 10.97 -7.94
C SER A 23 -6.12 12.27 -7.38
N ARG A 24 -6.99 13.21 -7.02
CA ARG A 24 -6.59 14.45 -6.35
C ARG A 24 -5.80 14.20 -5.07
N PHE A 25 -6.17 13.17 -4.30
CA PHE A 25 -5.47 12.83 -3.07
C PHE A 25 -4.03 12.38 -3.31
N ALA A 26 -3.77 11.65 -4.39
CA ALA A 26 -2.42 11.26 -4.78
C ALA A 26 -1.61 12.46 -5.24
N GLN A 27 -2.18 13.32 -6.11
CA GLN A 27 -1.47 14.42 -6.75
C GLN A 27 -1.24 15.61 -5.81
N GLU A 28 -2.24 16.03 -5.03
CA GLU A 28 -2.14 17.18 -4.13
C GLU A 28 -1.69 16.81 -2.71
N GLY A 29 -1.90 15.56 -2.31
CA GLY A 29 -1.66 15.10 -0.94
C GLY A 29 -0.61 14.01 -0.78
N ASN A 30 0.03 13.55 -1.87
CA ASN A 30 0.95 12.40 -1.83
C ASN A 30 0.36 11.16 -1.14
N ALA A 31 -0.99 11.03 -1.14
CA ALA A 31 -1.73 10.00 -0.42
C ALA A 31 -1.95 8.78 -1.33
N LEU A 32 -1.11 7.76 -1.18
CA LEU A 32 -1.11 6.58 -2.05
C LEU A 32 -2.03 5.45 -1.56
N PHE A 33 -2.44 5.43 -0.30
CA PHE A 33 -3.07 4.26 0.32
C PHE A 33 -4.41 4.55 1.00
N GLY A 34 -5.04 5.67 0.67
CA GLY A 34 -6.40 6.01 1.15
C GLY A 34 -6.55 6.11 2.67
N GLN A 35 -5.48 6.35 3.40
CA GLN A 35 -5.51 6.41 4.86
C GLN A 35 -6.24 7.65 5.36
N TRP A 36 -7.10 7.45 6.35
CA TRP A 36 -7.88 8.51 6.95
C TRP A 36 -7.27 9.06 8.22
N THR A 37 -7.56 10.31 8.51
CA THR A 37 -7.26 10.98 9.77
C THR A 37 -8.47 11.78 10.26
N TRP A 38 -8.64 11.82 11.56
CA TRP A 38 -9.64 12.66 12.25
C TRP A 38 -8.99 13.87 12.90
N SER A 39 -7.66 13.89 12.94
CA SER A 39 -6.85 14.99 13.51
C SER A 39 -5.66 15.27 12.61
N GLY A 40 -5.28 16.53 12.51
CA GLY A 40 -4.12 16.95 11.73
C GLY A 40 -4.43 17.34 10.29
N GLU A 41 -3.39 17.44 9.48
CA GLU A 41 -3.51 17.85 8.08
C GLU A 41 -4.07 16.73 7.22
N GLY A 42 -5.06 17.05 6.39
CA GLY A 42 -5.68 16.13 5.47
C GLY A 42 -6.53 16.84 4.42
N LEU A 43 -6.82 16.13 3.35
CA LEU A 43 -7.70 16.60 2.28
C LEU A 43 -9.12 16.06 2.52
N ARG A 44 -10.09 16.96 2.60
CA ARG A 44 -11.50 16.56 2.72
C ARG A 44 -11.99 15.98 1.40
N PRO A 45 -12.69 14.81 1.42
CA PRO A 45 -13.37 14.31 0.23
C PRO A 45 -14.40 15.32 -0.28
N LYS A 46 -14.53 15.47 -1.59
CA LYS A 46 -15.50 16.40 -2.20
C LYS A 46 -16.96 16.00 -1.87
N GLU A 47 -17.18 14.70 -1.70
CA GLU A 47 -18.50 14.11 -1.42
C GLU A 47 -18.77 13.91 0.08
N ALA A 48 -17.89 14.41 0.95
CA ALA A 48 -18.08 14.31 2.40
C ALA A 48 -19.34 15.07 2.80
N LYS A 49 -20.24 14.37 3.50
CA LYS A 49 -21.49 14.94 4.02
C LYS A 49 -21.19 15.92 5.15
N GLU A 50 -22.16 16.81 5.39
CA GLU A 50 -22.08 17.73 6.52
C GLU A 50 -22.05 16.93 7.83
N GLY A 51 -21.04 17.17 8.69
CA GLY A 51 -20.82 16.41 9.92
C GLY A 51 -19.79 15.27 9.82
N GLU A 52 -19.31 14.92 8.63
CA GLU A 52 -18.21 13.98 8.47
C GLU A 52 -16.87 14.70 8.68
N GLU A 53 -16.16 14.36 9.77
CA GLU A 53 -14.90 15.00 10.15
C GLU A 53 -13.65 14.31 9.60
N HIS A 54 -13.80 13.13 9.01
CA HIS A 54 -12.66 12.39 8.49
C HIS A 54 -12.08 13.05 7.23
N LYS A 55 -10.77 13.01 7.13
CA LYS A 55 -9.99 13.50 5.99
C LYS A 55 -9.07 12.41 5.49
N VAL A 56 -8.72 12.45 4.22
CA VAL A 56 -7.62 11.66 3.69
C VAL A 56 -6.32 12.30 4.13
N MET A 57 -5.43 11.52 4.76
CA MET A 57 -4.12 12.01 5.23
C MET A 57 -3.34 12.65 4.08
N LYS A 58 -2.72 13.81 4.34
CA LYS A 58 -1.81 14.47 3.44
C LYS A 58 -0.36 14.25 3.89
N PHE A 59 0.55 14.10 2.95
CA PHE A 59 1.96 13.88 3.22
C PHE A 59 2.82 14.87 2.44
N ASN A 60 3.94 15.29 3.01
CA ASN A 60 4.87 16.21 2.33
C ASN A 60 5.62 15.53 1.19
N ILE A 61 5.85 14.23 1.28
CA ILE A 61 6.54 13.42 0.27
C ILE A 61 5.88 12.04 0.16
N LEU A 62 5.96 11.42 -1.02
CA LEU A 62 5.41 10.09 -1.29
C LEU A 62 5.94 9.02 -0.33
N GLN A 63 7.22 9.09 0.04
CA GLN A 63 7.83 8.13 0.97
C GLN A 63 7.15 8.12 2.35
N ALA A 64 6.63 9.26 2.81
CA ALA A 64 5.93 9.35 4.08
C ALA A 64 4.60 8.58 4.03
N SER A 65 3.86 8.63 2.92
CA SER A 65 2.67 7.82 2.69
C SER A 65 2.99 6.31 2.74
N VAL A 66 4.07 5.90 2.09
CA VAL A 66 4.53 4.49 2.13
C VAL A 66 4.88 4.06 3.56
N ARG A 67 5.58 4.90 4.32
CA ARG A 67 5.92 4.62 5.73
C ARG A 67 4.68 4.50 6.61
N ALA A 68 3.70 5.39 6.43
CA ALA A 68 2.43 5.35 7.15
C ALA A 68 1.64 4.06 6.84
N TYR A 69 1.57 3.67 5.57
CA TYR A 69 0.99 2.40 5.15
C TYR A 69 1.70 1.19 5.77
N GLN A 70 3.03 1.14 5.73
CA GLN A 70 3.79 0.07 6.38
C GLN A 70 3.52 0.02 7.89
N ARG A 71 3.48 1.17 8.55
CA ARG A 71 3.16 1.26 9.97
C ARG A 71 1.77 0.69 10.25
N ASN A 72 0.75 1.10 9.48
CA ASN A 72 -0.63 0.65 9.64
C ASN A 72 -0.73 -0.88 9.56
N LEU A 73 -0.20 -1.52 8.53
CA LEU A 73 -0.22 -2.98 8.39
C LEU A 73 0.56 -3.70 9.50
N ASN A 74 1.59 -3.06 10.06
CA ASN A 74 2.42 -3.67 11.12
C ASN A 74 1.88 -3.47 12.54
N THR A 75 1.04 -2.48 12.79
CA THR A 75 0.63 -2.11 14.16
C THR A 75 -0.87 -2.22 14.40
N HIS A 76 -1.71 -1.92 13.41
CA HIS A 76 -3.16 -1.91 13.61
C HIS A 76 -3.70 -3.32 13.88
N SER A 77 -4.62 -3.45 14.84
CA SER A 77 -5.18 -4.73 15.29
C SER A 77 -5.88 -5.52 14.17
N THR A 78 -6.56 -4.82 13.27
CA THR A 78 -7.26 -5.38 12.10
C THR A 78 -6.36 -6.27 11.24
N TYR A 79 -5.06 -5.96 11.14
CA TYR A 79 -4.11 -6.68 10.29
C TYR A 79 -3.28 -7.74 11.04
N LYS A 80 -3.76 -8.20 12.19
CA LYS A 80 -3.07 -9.24 12.97
C LYS A 80 -2.89 -10.54 12.18
N ASP A 81 -3.93 -10.98 11.47
CA ASP A 81 -3.88 -12.23 10.71
C ASP A 81 -3.03 -12.08 9.44
N PHE A 82 -3.04 -10.91 8.78
CA PHE A 82 -2.09 -10.57 7.73
C PHE A 82 -0.63 -10.72 8.22
N ARG A 83 -0.32 -10.20 9.41
CA ARG A 83 1.03 -10.32 9.99
C ARG A 83 1.42 -11.76 10.31
N LYS A 84 0.47 -12.57 10.82
CA LYS A 84 0.70 -14.00 11.07
C LYS A 84 0.98 -14.78 9.80
N ALA A 85 0.17 -14.58 8.75
CA ALA A 85 0.37 -15.21 7.45
C ALA A 85 1.72 -14.83 6.84
N ARG A 86 2.09 -13.54 6.90
CA ARG A 86 3.38 -13.04 6.44
C ARG A 86 4.57 -13.64 7.21
N ALA A 87 4.44 -13.79 8.53
CA ALA A 87 5.46 -14.44 9.36
C ALA A 87 5.61 -15.91 8.99
N LYS A 88 4.50 -16.64 8.86
CA LYS A 88 4.51 -18.06 8.47
C LYS A 88 5.23 -18.31 7.15
N LEU A 89 5.02 -17.46 6.14
CA LEU A 89 5.73 -17.58 4.87
C LEU A 89 7.25 -17.41 5.06
N ARG A 90 7.68 -16.43 5.87
CA ARG A 90 9.11 -16.22 6.16
C ARG A 90 9.74 -17.37 6.95
N ASP A 91 9.05 -17.85 7.97
CA ASP A 91 9.55 -18.94 8.82
C ASP A 91 9.68 -20.26 8.04
N SER A 92 8.88 -20.42 6.99
CA SER A 92 8.96 -21.54 6.06
C SER A 92 9.98 -21.33 4.92
N ASN A 93 10.81 -20.29 4.97
CA ASN A 93 11.74 -19.89 3.90
C ASN A 93 11.08 -19.71 2.52
N LYS A 94 9.76 -19.44 2.49
CA LYS A 94 9.03 -19.15 1.27
C LYS A 94 9.12 -17.67 0.93
N LYS A 95 9.16 -17.37 -0.37
CA LYS A 95 8.95 -15.99 -0.83
C LYS A 95 7.60 -15.49 -0.35
N LEU A 96 7.55 -14.18 -0.04
CA LEU A 96 6.28 -13.53 0.26
C LEU A 96 5.43 -13.51 -1.02
N ASP A 97 4.23 -14.05 -0.93
CA ASP A 97 3.30 -14.15 -2.04
C ASP A 97 2.19 -13.11 -1.88
N SER A 98 2.10 -12.19 -2.83
CA SER A 98 1.09 -11.14 -2.83
C SER A 98 -0.33 -11.66 -3.02
N MET A 99 -0.51 -12.75 -3.78
CA MET A 99 -1.81 -13.37 -3.98
C MET A 99 -2.33 -14.02 -2.70
N GLU A 100 -1.44 -14.69 -1.96
CA GLU A 100 -1.78 -15.28 -0.66
C GLU A 100 -2.05 -14.21 0.38
N LEU A 101 -1.16 -13.21 0.50
CA LEU A 101 -1.28 -12.16 1.51
C LEU A 101 -2.46 -11.21 1.27
N SER A 102 -2.88 -11.00 0.02
CA SER A 102 -4.05 -10.16 -0.29
C SER A 102 -5.34 -10.66 0.36
N LYS A 103 -5.47 -11.98 0.57
CA LYS A 103 -6.65 -12.60 1.21
C LYS A 103 -6.94 -12.06 2.61
N TYR A 104 -5.92 -11.57 3.30
CA TYR A 104 -6.01 -11.01 4.65
C TYR A 104 -6.25 -9.49 4.67
N LEU A 105 -6.54 -8.88 3.52
CA LEU A 105 -6.83 -7.45 3.38
C LEU A 105 -8.32 -7.15 3.15
N ASN A 106 -9.19 -8.11 3.36
CA ASN A 106 -10.66 -7.95 3.20
C ASN A 106 -11.26 -6.87 4.11
N LYS A 107 -10.57 -6.48 5.18
CA LYS A 107 -10.97 -5.38 6.07
C LYS A 107 -10.31 -4.04 5.73
N TYR A 108 -9.56 -3.96 4.63
CA TYR A 108 -8.93 -2.72 4.21
C TYR A 108 -9.94 -1.73 3.59
N ALA A 109 -10.95 -2.25 2.93
CA ALA A 109 -12.05 -1.49 2.36
C ALA A 109 -13.40 -2.10 2.74
N GLU A 110 -14.46 -1.29 2.69
CA GLU A 110 -15.83 -1.73 3.01
C GLU A 110 -16.33 -2.85 2.09
N THR A 111 -15.83 -2.92 0.87
CA THR A 111 -16.19 -3.94 -0.12
C THR A 111 -15.66 -5.34 0.20
N GLY A 112 -14.86 -5.49 1.26
CA GLY A 112 -14.47 -6.80 1.78
C GLY A 112 -13.75 -7.69 0.78
N ASN A 113 -14.29 -8.85 0.49
CA ASN A 113 -13.67 -9.81 -0.44
C ASN A 113 -13.59 -9.29 -1.88
N GLN A 114 -14.52 -8.45 -2.31
CA GLN A 114 -14.44 -7.80 -3.62
C GLN A 114 -13.18 -6.94 -3.76
N TYR A 115 -12.76 -6.27 -2.68
CA TYR A 115 -11.49 -5.55 -2.65
C TYR A 115 -10.30 -6.48 -2.93
N VAL A 116 -10.29 -7.66 -2.29
CA VAL A 116 -9.24 -8.67 -2.49
C VAL A 116 -9.19 -9.15 -3.94
N GLU A 117 -10.35 -9.45 -4.54
CA GLU A 117 -10.45 -9.88 -5.94
C GLU A 117 -9.90 -8.82 -6.90
N VAL A 118 -10.21 -7.54 -6.66
CA VAL A 118 -9.69 -6.43 -7.46
C VAL A 118 -8.16 -6.34 -7.34
N LEU A 119 -7.61 -6.45 -6.13
CA LEU A 119 -6.15 -6.45 -5.95
C LEU A 119 -5.49 -7.60 -6.71
N GLN A 120 -6.03 -8.82 -6.59
CA GLN A 120 -5.50 -9.99 -7.27
C GLN A 120 -5.58 -9.85 -8.80
N LYS A 121 -6.66 -9.24 -9.32
CA LYS A 121 -6.80 -8.92 -10.73
C LYS A 121 -5.74 -7.92 -11.20
N ILE A 122 -5.52 -6.83 -10.45
CA ILE A 122 -4.49 -5.83 -10.75
C ILE A 122 -3.11 -6.48 -10.79
N ILE A 123 -2.77 -7.31 -9.79
CA ILE A 123 -1.49 -8.01 -9.70
C ILE A 123 -1.26 -8.88 -10.93
N LYS A 124 -2.25 -9.70 -11.29
CA LYS A 124 -2.14 -10.64 -12.43
C LYS A 124 -2.07 -9.93 -13.77
N GLN A 125 -2.99 -8.99 -14.03
CA GLN A 125 -3.08 -8.32 -15.33
C GLN A 125 -1.88 -7.47 -15.66
N ASN A 126 -1.15 -7.00 -14.66
CA ASN A 126 0.01 -6.13 -14.83
C ASN A 126 1.34 -6.82 -14.51
N ASN A 127 1.35 -8.14 -14.28
CA ASN A 127 2.54 -8.91 -13.94
C ASN A 127 3.34 -8.30 -12.76
N LEU A 128 2.63 -7.75 -11.75
CA LEU A 128 3.27 -6.97 -10.70
C LEU A 128 4.23 -7.78 -9.84
N GLN A 129 4.08 -9.12 -9.80
CA GLN A 129 4.99 -9.98 -9.04
C GLN A 129 6.44 -9.95 -9.56
N ASP A 130 6.66 -9.51 -10.81
CA ASP A 130 8.00 -9.31 -11.35
C ASP A 130 8.79 -8.25 -10.58
N PHE A 131 8.11 -7.34 -9.88
CA PHE A 131 8.73 -6.32 -9.04
C PHE A 131 9.09 -6.80 -7.63
N ASP A 132 8.69 -8.00 -7.21
CA ASP A 132 8.89 -8.45 -5.82
C ASP A 132 10.36 -8.69 -5.49
N ASP A 133 11.18 -9.00 -6.47
CA ASP A 133 12.64 -9.15 -6.35
C ASP A 133 13.43 -7.89 -6.76
N ALA A 134 12.75 -6.81 -7.15
CA ALA A 134 13.41 -5.56 -7.56
C ALA A 134 14.21 -4.94 -6.42
N LYS A 135 15.41 -4.47 -6.74
CA LYS A 135 16.30 -3.75 -5.83
C LYS A 135 16.67 -2.40 -6.43
N LEU A 136 16.74 -1.39 -5.57
CA LEU A 136 17.30 -0.11 -5.99
C LEU A 136 18.81 -0.29 -6.23
N LEU A 137 19.30 0.33 -7.29
CA LEU A 137 20.75 0.45 -7.48
C LEU A 137 21.34 1.24 -6.31
N PRO A 138 22.58 0.90 -5.88
CA PRO A 138 23.30 1.71 -4.90
C PRO A 138 23.42 3.16 -5.42
N SER A 139 23.19 4.14 -4.56
CA SER A 139 23.26 5.57 -4.91
C SER A 139 24.66 6.05 -5.31
N SER A 140 25.69 5.22 -5.09
CA SER A 140 27.09 5.46 -5.44
C SER A 140 27.54 4.75 -6.71
N VAL A 141 26.64 4.19 -7.49
CA VAL A 141 27.02 3.71 -8.83
C VAL A 141 27.23 4.95 -9.69
N ASP A 142 28.50 5.21 -10.01
CA ASP A 142 28.85 6.19 -11.03
C ASP A 142 28.13 5.83 -12.32
N LEU A 143 27.13 6.63 -12.66
CA LEU A 143 26.39 6.47 -13.93
C LEU A 143 27.34 6.55 -15.14
N GLU A 144 28.50 7.19 -14.98
CA GLU A 144 29.58 7.24 -15.97
C GLU A 144 30.19 5.86 -16.28
N SER A 145 30.08 4.90 -15.35
CA SER A 145 30.57 3.52 -15.58
C SER A 145 29.57 2.64 -16.34
N LEU A 146 28.37 3.14 -16.63
CA LEU A 146 27.31 2.41 -17.32
C LEU A 146 27.06 2.94 -18.76
N ILE A 147 27.83 3.96 -19.20
CA ILE A 147 27.87 4.50 -20.55
C ILE A 147 29.17 4.03 -21.21
#